data_bb7074f24f1e643607e9c0dd80fc752f
#
_entry.id   bb7074f24f1e643607e9c0dd80fc752f
#
_cell.length_a   1.000
_cell.length_b   1.000
_cell.length_c   1.000
_cell.angle_alpha   90.00
_cell.angle_beta   90.00
_cell.angle_gamma   90.00
#
_symmetry.space_group_name_H-M   'P 1'
#
loop_
_entity.id
_entity.type
_entity.pdbx_description
1 polymer ?
#
loop_
_entity_poly.entity_id
_entity_poly.type
_entity_poly.pdbx_seq_one_letter_code
_entity_poly.pdbx_strand_id
1 'polypeptide(L)'
;DDIALRMYGMSHSSSTLNAKAIALLKSLGFAAREHYTRYDGATELTDDIFGVRYVFATDSKTVSYTQTIPVETDTAITVYKNPDDLGIAYLADGGIIDFDISEYSPFQAQNKLASMLAGKKGTAVFKAIDDVTFDSDNIRIGSTTDSHYSYRKKNTDDDAWVEYTVTASGDGPVYMFLPTKYERETQLYVNDIYRGNYFLYENHGIEYLGTYRKGDSFRVKLKLLDDAVYYTNAWFYYIDSASMERFHSAMDELNSGTTLARTGGCTLELTVDAPRDCALFTTIPAEEGWTVQIDGEYVNWDTCLDESLICVPVSEGKHTIVLNFYPAGLSSGLILTGIGMMILAGM
;
A
#
# COMPACT_ATOMS: atom_id res chain seq x y z
N ASP A 1 -13.67 -9.12 5.37
CA ASP A 1 -14.50 -7.94 5.09
C ASP A 1 -13.72 -6.69 5.46
N ASP A 2 -12.57 -6.46 4.78
CA ASP A 2 -11.74 -5.32 5.07
C ASP A 2 -12.28 -4.11 4.34
N ILE A 3 -12.77 -3.17 5.14
CA ILE A 3 -13.29 -1.89 4.71
C ILE A 3 -12.13 -0.90 4.79
N ALA A 4 -11.57 -0.52 3.66
CA ALA A 4 -10.64 0.61 3.63
C ALA A 4 -11.45 1.91 3.59
N LEU A 5 -11.55 2.57 4.72
CA LEU A 5 -12.00 3.96 4.78
C LEU A 5 -10.78 4.84 4.50
N ARG A 6 -10.85 5.75 3.54
CA ARG A 6 -9.75 6.68 3.24
C ARG A 6 -9.23 7.45 4.46
N MET A 7 -10.00 7.53 5.52
CA MET A 7 -9.57 8.12 6.79
C MET A 7 -9.26 7.11 7.89
N TYR A 8 -9.75 5.86 7.83
CA TYR A 8 -9.69 4.95 8.98
C TYR A 8 -9.56 3.44 8.66
N GLY A 9 -9.46 3.00 7.41
CA GLY A 9 -9.45 1.58 7.05
C GLY A 9 -8.10 0.90 7.31
N MET A 10 -7.19 0.92 6.37
CA MET A 10 -5.80 0.55 6.65
C MET A 10 -5.12 1.56 7.57
N SER A 11 -5.85 2.59 8.01
CA SER A 11 -5.39 3.57 8.96
C SER A 11 -5.53 3.02 10.36
N HIS A 12 -4.43 2.88 11.04
CA HIS A 12 -4.38 2.44 12.42
C HIS A 12 -3.66 3.47 13.27
N SER A 13 -4.22 3.81 14.42
CA SER A 13 -3.58 4.66 15.41
C SER A 13 -3.41 3.86 16.70
N SER A 14 -2.17 3.60 17.06
CA SER A 14 -1.81 2.88 18.28
C SER A 14 -0.51 3.46 18.85
N SER A 15 -0.30 3.29 20.15
CA SER A 15 0.97 3.68 20.81
C SER A 15 2.16 2.87 20.30
N THR A 16 1.91 1.67 19.75
CA THR A 16 2.92 0.80 19.17
C THR A 16 2.34 0.11 17.94
N LEU A 17 2.92 0.37 16.79
CA LEU A 17 2.66 -0.35 15.55
C LEU A 17 3.85 -1.26 15.23
N ASN A 18 3.61 -2.29 14.42
CA ASN A 18 4.68 -3.12 13.90
C ASN A 18 5.59 -2.27 13.00
N ALA A 19 6.82 -2.01 13.45
CA ALA A 19 7.75 -1.11 12.76
C ALA A 19 8.11 -1.62 11.35
N LYS A 20 8.18 -2.94 11.15
CA LYS A 20 8.49 -3.56 9.86
C LYS A 20 7.33 -3.39 8.88
N ALA A 21 6.08 -3.59 9.34
CA ALA A 21 4.90 -3.34 8.52
C ALA A 21 4.80 -1.86 8.11
N ILE A 22 5.13 -0.92 9.01
CA ILE A 22 5.20 0.51 8.67
C ILE A 22 6.28 0.79 7.63
N ALA A 23 7.48 0.21 7.79
CA ALA A 23 8.56 0.36 6.83
C ALA A 23 8.16 -0.17 5.44
N LEU A 24 7.51 -1.34 5.39
CA LEU A 24 6.93 -1.90 4.17
C LEU A 24 5.94 -0.94 3.51
N LEU A 25 4.96 -0.43 4.23
CA LEU A 25 3.98 0.50 3.68
C LEU A 25 4.65 1.77 3.14
N LYS A 26 5.65 2.33 3.83
CA LYS A 26 6.46 3.46 3.33
C LYS A 26 7.21 3.12 2.05
N SER A 27 7.83 1.95 1.98
CA SER A 27 8.54 1.49 0.77
C SER A 27 7.60 1.33 -0.43
N LEU A 28 6.33 1.01 -0.18
CA LEU A 28 5.29 0.93 -1.21
C LEU A 28 4.64 2.28 -1.55
N GLY A 29 4.99 3.36 -0.84
CA GLY A 29 4.49 4.70 -1.14
C GLY A 29 3.30 5.16 -0.32
N PHE A 30 2.95 4.46 0.76
CA PHE A 30 1.91 4.92 1.69
C PHE A 30 2.43 5.99 2.64
N ALA A 31 1.54 6.87 3.08
CA ALA A 31 1.80 7.80 4.18
C ALA A 31 1.67 7.07 5.52
N ALA A 32 2.79 6.82 6.19
CA ALA A 32 2.84 6.08 7.46
C ALA A 32 3.90 6.61 8.43
N ARG A 33 3.60 6.59 9.72
CA ARG A 33 4.50 6.93 10.85
C ARG A 33 4.48 5.85 11.92
N GLU A 34 5.39 6.00 12.90
CA GLU A 34 5.53 5.07 14.03
C GLU A 34 4.23 4.78 14.78
N HIS A 35 3.29 5.72 14.81
CA HIS A 35 2.06 5.62 15.60
C HIS A 35 0.78 5.58 14.76
N TYR A 36 0.87 5.68 13.46
CA TYR A 36 -0.27 5.54 12.58
C TYR A 36 0.10 5.19 11.14
N THR A 37 -0.82 4.56 10.46
CA THR A 37 -0.81 4.36 9.02
C THR A 37 -2.04 5.03 8.43
N ARG A 38 -1.95 5.46 7.18
CA ARG A 38 -3.06 5.99 6.41
C ARG A 38 -3.19 5.26 5.10
N TYR A 39 -4.41 5.16 4.63
CA TYR A 39 -4.69 4.63 3.29
C TYR A 39 -4.21 5.58 2.15
N ASP A 40 -3.71 6.77 2.49
CA ASP A 40 -3.11 7.71 1.54
C ASP A 40 -1.83 7.10 0.94
N GLY A 41 -1.76 7.04 -0.40
CA GLY A 41 -0.67 6.41 -1.13
C GLY A 41 -1.01 5.06 -1.74
N ALA A 42 -2.22 4.56 -1.52
CA ALA A 42 -2.70 3.33 -2.14
C ALA A 42 -2.81 3.48 -3.67
N THR A 43 -2.56 2.38 -4.36
CA THR A 43 -2.75 2.24 -5.81
C THR A 43 -3.61 1.03 -6.08
N GLU A 44 -4.18 0.89 -7.28
CA GLU A 44 -4.93 -0.32 -7.65
C GLU A 44 -4.11 -1.58 -7.38
N LEU A 45 -2.82 -1.58 -7.72
CA LEU A 45 -1.94 -2.74 -7.51
C LEU A 45 -1.75 -3.08 -6.02
N THR A 46 -1.58 -2.08 -5.15
CA THR A 46 -1.47 -2.34 -3.71
C THR A 46 -2.78 -2.79 -3.10
N ASP A 47 -3.90 -2.28 -3.60
CA ASP A 47 -5.22 -2.71 -3.17
C ASP A 47 -5.48 -4.18 -3.51
N ASP A 48 -5.09 -4.61 -4.72
CA ASP A 48 -5.18 -6.01 -5.14
C ASP A 48 -4.32 -6.90 -4.23
N ILE A 49 -3.05 -6.54 -4.05
CA ILE A 49 -2.07 -7.32 -3.27
C ILE A 49 -2.47 -7.41 -1.79
N PHE A 50 -2.98 -6.33 -1.20
CA PHE A 50 -3.40 -6.32 0.21
C PHE A 50 -4.86 -6.75 0.43
N GLY A 51 -5.56 -7.18 -0.61
CA GLY A 51 -6.93 -7.67 -0.52
C GLY A 51 -7.95 -6.61 -0.14
N VAL A 52 -7.71 -5.36 -0.54
CA VAL A 52 -8.64 -4.24 -0.32
C VAL A 52 -9.80 -4.37 -1.29
N ARG A 53 -10.92 -4.90 -0.81
CA ARG A 53 -12.11 -5.18 -1.62
C ARG A 53 -13.04 -3.98 -1.81
N TYR A 54 -13.09 -3.09 -0.83
CA TYR A 54 -13.98 -1.93 -0.86
C TYR A 54 -13.21 -0.66 -0.46
N VAL A 55 -13.41 0.40 -1.23
CA VAL A 55 -12.88 1.73 -0.94
C VAL A 55 -14.03 2.69 -0.71
N PHE A 56 -14.02 3.36 0.44
CA PHE A 56 -15.01 4.38 0.80
C PHE A 56 -14.40 5.76 0.53
N ALA A 57 -15.03 6.55 -0.30
CA ALA A 57 -14.55 7.88 -0.64
C ALA A 57 -15.66 8.92 -0.57
N THR A 58 -15.33 10.10 -0.06
CA THR A 58 -16.18 11.29 -0.08
C THR A 58 -15.99 12.11 -1.36
N ASP A 59 -14.91 11.89 -2.09
CA ASP A 59 -14.61 12.53 -3.38
C ASP A 59 -14.15 11.47 -4.40
N SER A 60 -14.92 11.33 -5.49
CA SER A 60 -14.61 10.41 -6.60
C SER A 60 -13.31 10.72 -7.34
N LYS A 61 -12.79 11.97 -7.21
CA LYS A 61 -11.54 12.38 -7.88
C LYS A 61 -10.29 11.76 -7.25
N THR A 62 -10.43 11.09 -6.13
CA THR A 62 -9.32 10.52 -5.36
C THR A 62 -9.25 9.00 -5.49
N VAL A 63 -10.11 8.39 -6.29
CA VAL A 63 -10.19 6.93 -6.52
C VAL A 63 -10.21 6.65 -8.01
N SER A 64 -9.48 5.64 -8.44
CA SER A 64 -9.44 5.18 -9.83
C SER A 64 -10.56 4.21 -10.19
N TYR A 65 -11.19 3.59 -9.19
CA TYR A 65 -12.27 2.62 -9.39
C TYR A 65 -13.55 3.26 -9.94
N THR A 66 -14.24 2.53 -10.82
CA THR A 66 -15.49 2.96 -11.44
C THR A 66 -16.71 2.19 -10.96
N GLN A 67 -16.53 0.95 -10.48
CA GLN A 67 -17.62 0.12 -9.99
C GLN A 67 -18.05 0.57 -8.59
N THR A 68 -19.29 1.00 -8.44
CA THR A 68 -19.85 1.44 -7.15
C THR A 68 -20.87 0.44 -6.61
N ILE A 69 -20.98 0.39 -5.28
CA ILE A 69 -22.02 -0.35 -4.58
C ILE A 69 -22.99 0.65 -3.97
N PRO A 70 -24.30 0.52 -4.23
CA PRO A 70 -25.30 1.36 -3.58
C PRO A 70 -25.30 1.09 -2.06
N VAL A 71 -25.14 2.14 -1.27
CA VAL A 71 -25.25 2.09 0.19
C VAL A 71 -26.17 3.21 0.64
N GLU A 72 -27.16 2.89 1.45
CA GLU A 72 -27.98 3.89 2.12
C GLU A 72 -27.19 4.47 3.28
N THR A 73 -26.70 5.69 3.12
CA THR A 73 -26.00 6.43 4.18
C THR A 73 -26.53 7.86 4.25
N ASP A 74 -26.51 8.44 5.44
CA ASP A 74 -26.85 9.86 5.65
C ASP A 74 -25.71 10.80 5.25
N THR A 75 -24.59 10.26 4.76
CA THR A 75 -23.39 10.99 4.36
C THR A 75 -23.10 10.80 2.88
N ALA A 76 -22.45 11.78 2.26
CA ALA A 76 -22.04 11.73 0.85
C ALA A 76 -20.80 10.81 0.67
N ILE A 77 -20.95 9.52 1.03
CA ILE A 77 -19.90 8.51 0.85
C ILE A 77 -20.29 7.63 -0.34
N THR A 78 -19.33 7.44 -1.24
CA THR A 78 -19.44 6.45 -2.32
C THR A 78 -18.58 5.25 -1.97
N VAL A 79 -19.15 4.05 -2.10
CA VAL A 79 -18.42 2.79 -1.91
C VAL A 79 -18.03 2.26 -3.28
N TYR A 80 -16.74 2.15 -3.50
CA TYR A 80 -16.17 1.55 -4.70
C TYR A 80 -15.78 0.11 -4.41
N LYS A 81 -15.97 -0.76 -5.40
CA LYS A 81 -15.54 -2.16 -5.34
C LYS A 81 -14.29 -2.35 -6.17
N ASN A 82 -13.28 -2.96 -5.55
CA ASN A 82 -12.18 -3.56 -6.26
C ASN A 82 -12.58 -4.99 -6.69
N PRO A 83 -12.68 -5.29 -8.00
CA PRO A 83 -13.06 -6.63 -8.47
C PRO A 83 -11.91 -7.64 -8.42
N ASP A 84 -10.65 -7.15 -8.35
CA ASP A 84 -9.43 -7.92 -8.59
C ASP A 84 -8.62 -8.17 -7.30
N ASP A 85 -9.25 -7.94 -6.12
CA ASP A 85 -8.61 -8.17 -4.83
C ASP A 85 -8.17 -9.64 -4.66
N LEU A 86 -6.91 -9.86 -4.31
CA LEU A 86 -6.33 -11.20 -4.12
C LEU A 86 -6.67 -11.81 -2.74
N GLY A 87 -7.33 -11.05 -1.86
CA GLY A 87 -7.59 -11.44 -0.48
C GLY A 87 -6.37 -11.29 0.43
N ILE A 88 -6.49 -11.82 1.66
CA ILE A 88 -5.48 -11.66 2.71
C ILE A 88 -4.43 -12.77 2.75
N ALA A 89 -4.65 -13.87 2.04
CA ALA A 89 -3.74 -14.99 1.93
C ALA A 89 -3.98 -15.75 0.63
N TYR A 90 -2.92 -15.99 -0.14
CA TYR A 90 -2.96 -16.62 -1.46
C TYR A 90 -1.60 -17.19 -1.84
N LEU A 91 -1.56 -18.08 -2.85
CA LEU A 91 -0.30 -18.62 -3.36
C LEU A 91 0.44 -17.57 -4.20
N ALA A 92 1.73 -17.48 -3.97
CA ALA A 92 2.67 -16.66 -4.73
C ALA A 92 3.89 -17.49 -5.14
N ASP A 93 4.71 -16.98 -6.05
CA ASP A 93 5.96 -17.65 -6.42
C ASP A 93 6.90 -17.75 -5.22
N GLY A 94 7.61 -18.85 -5.08
CA GLY A 94 8.48 -19.13 -3.93
C GLY A 94 9.62 -18.10 -3.73
N GLY A 95 10.01 -17.40 -4.79
CA GLY A 95 11.03 -16.36 -4.71
C GLY A 95 10.65 -15.13 -3.89
N ILE A 96 9.37 -15.02 -3.46
CA ILE A 96 8.94 -13.92 -2.60
C ILE A 96 9.52 -13.99 -1.18
N ILE A 97 9.88 -15.19 -0.70
CA ILE A 97 10.39 -15.40 0.67
C ILE A 97 11.66 -14.59 0.94
N ASP A 98 12.60 -14.59 -0.01
CA ASP A 98 13.88 -13.89 0.13
C ASP A 98 13.89 -12.49 -0.50
N PHE A 99 12.73 -11.95 -0.85
CA PHE A 99 12.66 -10.67 -1.54
C PHE A 99 12.71 -9.49 -0.57
N ASP A 100 13.71 -8.61 -0.79
CA ASP A 100 13.88 -7.32 -0.12
C ASP A 100 13.31 -6.19 -0.99
N ILE A 101 12.51 -5.31 -0.38
CA ILE A 101 11.82 -4.21 -1.05
C ILE A 101 12.41 -2.83 -0.73
N SER A 102 13.22 -2.71 0.31
CA SER A 102 13.67 -1.44 0.89
C SER A 102 14.55 -0.59 -0.03
N GLU A 103 15.22 -1.19 -1.02
CA GLU A 103 16.16 -0.51 -1.91
C GLU A 103 15.52 0.19 -3.11
N TYR A 104 14.21 0.06 -3.29
CA TYR A 104 13.49 0.54 -4.48
C TYR A 104 12.71 1.83 -4.21
N SER A 105 12.52 2.65 -5.25
CA SER A 105 11.50 3.71 -5.20
C SER A 105 10.09 3.08 -5.18
N PRO A 106 9.06 3.77 -4.66
CA PRO A 106 7.75 3.17 -4.46
C PRO A 106 7.15 2.46 -5.68
N PHE A 107 7.20 3.08 -6.86
CA PHE A 107 6.72 2.45 -8.10
C PHE A 107 7.58 1.26 -8.54
N GLN A 108 8.90 1.35 -8.33
CA GLN A 108 9.79 0.23 -8.60
C GLN A 108 9.56 -0.91 -7.62
N ALA A 109 9.34 -0.61 -6.33
CA ALA A 109 9.01 -1.57 -5.29
C ALA A 109 7.73 -2.33 -5.64
N GLN A 110 6.67 -1.62 -6.01
CA GLN A 110 5.41 -2.23 -6.43
C GLN A 110 5.58 -3.09 -7.69
N ASN A 111 6.31 -2.63 -8.70
CA ASN A 111 6.61 -3.40 -9.90
C ASN A 111 7.39 -4.68 -9.61
N LYS A 112 8.37 -4.60 -8.72
CA LYS A 112 9.16 -5.76 -8.29
C LYS A 112 8.30 -6.74 -7.50
N LEU A 113 7.49 -6.24 -6.57
CA LEU A 113 6.57 -7.06 -5.79
C LEU A 113 5.61 -7.84 -6.69
N ALA A 114 4.94 -7.18 -7.65
CA ALA A 114 4.09 -7.86 -8.62
C ALA A 114 4.83 -8.95 -9.40
N SER A 115 6.07 -8.68 -9.82
CA SER A 115 6.88 -9.65 -10.57
C SER A 115 7.30 -10.84 -9.71
N MET A 116 7.60 -10.62 -8.44
CA MET A 116 7.97 -11.68 -7.49
C MET A 116 6.76 -12.52 -7.11
N LEU A 117 5.61 -11.91 -6.81
CA LEU A 117 4.39 -12.65 -6.51
C LEU A 117 3.95 -13.55 -7.67
N ALA A 118 3.97 -13.03 -8.89
CA ALA A 118 3.57 -13.76 -10.09
C ALA A 118 4.61 -14.79 -10.58
N GLY A 119 5.88 -14.66 -10.19
CA GLY A 119 6.99 -15.48 -10.72
C GLY A 119 7.20 -15.32 -12.23
N LYS A 120 6.68 -14.26 -12.83
CA LYS A 120 6.68 -14.04 -14.28
C LYS A 120 7.29 -12.68 -14.63
N LYS A 121 8.09 -12.66 -15.71
CA LYS A 121 8.59 -11.41 -16.30
C LYS A 121 7.46 -10.67 -17.03
N GLY A 122 7.55 -9.34 -17.07
CA GLY A 122 6.60 -8.51 -17.81
C GLY A 122 5.33 -8.12 -17.04
N THR A 123 5.30 -8.41 -15.75
CA THR A 123 4.25 -7.99 -14.82
C THR A 123 4.58 -6.68 -14.09
N ALA A 124 5.54 -5.89 -14.61
CA ALA A 124 5.81 -4.54 -14.14
C ALA A 124 4.68 -3.61 -14.60
N VAL A 125 3.80 -3.30 -13.69
CA VAL A 125 2.52 -2.63 -13.92
C VAL A 125 2.71 -1.12 -14.18
N PHE A 126 3.56 -0.48 -13.39
CA PHE A 126 3.82 0.96 -13.51
C PHE A 126 4.83 1.26 -14.60
N LYS A 127 4.48 2.19 -15.50
CA LYS A 127 5.37 2.74 -16.53
C LYS A 127 5.61 4.22 -16.26
N ALA A 128 6.86 4.63 -16.35
CA ALA A 128 7.24 6.03 -16.16
C ALA A 128 6.68 6.92 -17.28
N ILE A 129 6.34 8.15 -16.91
CA ILE A 129 6.00 9.23 -17.85
C ILE A 129 7.18 10.20 -17.86
N ASP A 130 7.89 10.27 -18.98
CA ASP A 130 9.09 11.09 -19.13
C ASP A 130 8.81 12.43 -19.84
N ASP A 131 7.65 12.56 -20.52
CA ASP A 131 7.24 13.82 -21.16
C ASP A 131 6.62 14.76 -20.11
N VAL A 132 7.51 15.43 -19.40
CA VAL A 132 7.17 16.33 -18.29
C VAL A 132 7.94 17.64 -18.48
N THR A 133 7.23 18.74 -18.51
CA THR A 133 7.81 20.09 -18.48
C THR A 133 7.54 20.76 -17.15
N PHE A 134 8.42 21.69 -16.76
CA PHE A 134 8.39 22.36 -15.46
C PHE A 134 8.30 23.87 -15.66
N ASP A 135 7.46 24.52 -14.86
CA ASP A 135 7.36 25.96 -14.73
C ASP A 135 7.22 26.36 -13.25
N SER A 136 7.48 27.64 -12.94
CA SER A 136 7.35 28.12 -11.55
C SER A 136 7.22 29.63 -11.51
N ASP A 137 6.53 30.13 -10.52
CA ASP A 137 6.43 31.56 -10.22
C ASP A 137 6.86 31.88 -8.80
N ASN A 138 7.56 33.00 -8.62
CA ASN A 138 8.11 33.46 -7.34
C ASN A 138 9.02 32.41 -6.65
N ILE A 139 9.69 31.54 -7.42
CA ILE A 139 10.52 30.44 -6.89
C ILE A 139 11.99 30.66 -7.24
N ARG A 140 12.85 30.52 -6.21
CA ARG A 140 14.28 30.25 -6.37
C ARG A 140 14.50 28.76 -6.26
N ILE A 141 15.07 28.15 -7.28
CA ILE A 141 15.44 26.74 -7.27
C ILE A 141 16.82 26.63 -6.61
N GLY A 142 16.89 25.87 -5.51
CA GLY A 142 18.14 25.52 -4.85
C GLY A 142 18.85 24.36 -5.56
N SER A 143 20.13 24.16 -5.27
CA SER A 143 20.82 22.96 -5.73
C SER A 143 20.33 21.76 -4.90
N THR A 144 20.33 20.55 -5.49
CA THR A 144 19.98 19.29 -4.80
C THR A 144 20.95 18.95 -3.66
N THR A 145 22.07 19.67 -3.56
CA THR A 145 23.06 19.59 -2.48
C THR A 145 22.73 20.51 -1.31
N ASP A 146 21.80 21.45 -1.50
CA ASP A 146 21.30 22.29 -0.42
C ASP A 146 20.35 21.44 0.46
N SER A 147 20.83 21.09 1.63
CA SER A 147 20.33 19.98 2.45
C SER A 147 18.90 20.15 2.97
N HIS A 148 18.23 21.29 2.74
CA HIS A 148 16.96 21.60 3.39
C HIS A 148 15.83 22.03 2.46
N TYR A 149 16.09 22.71 1.33
CA TYR A 149 15.02 23.24 0.47
C TYR A 149 15.45 23.26 -1.01
N SER A 150 14.71 22.59 -1.86
CA SER A 150 14.90 22.62 -3.30
C SER A 150 14.24 23.83 -3.95
N TYR A 151 13.09 24.28 -3.40
CA TYR A 151 12.30 25.37 -3.92
C TYR A 151 11.96 26.34 -2.80
N ARG A 152 12.36 27.62 -2.95
CA ARG A 152 12.17 28.68 -1.96
C ARG A 152 11.52 29.89 -2.58
N LYS A 153 10.59 30.54 -1.88
CA LYS A 153 10.02 31.83 -2.29
C LYS A 153 11.13 32.86 -2.50
N LYS A 154 11.05 33.63 -3.57
CA LYS A 154 11.89 34.82 -3.79
C LYS A 154 11.42 35.99 -2.93
N ASN A 155 10.09 36.21 -2.90
CA ASN A 155 9.40 37.14 -2.04
C ASN A 155 8.43 36.34 -1.15
N THR A 156 8.60 36.39 0.17
CA THR A 156 7.81 35.62 1.14
C THR A 156 6.38 36.16 1.29
N ASP A 157 6.13 37.41 0.94
CA ASP A 157 4.83 38.04 1.05
C ASP A 157 3.89 37.68 -0.12
N ASP A 158 4.45 37.15 -1.20
CA ASP A 158 3.70 36.78 -2.40
C ASP A 158 3.45 35.27 -2.48
N ASP A 159 2.39 34.91 -3.21
CA ASP A 159 2.14 33.51 -3.58
C ASP A 159 3.31 32.96 -4.43
N ALA A 160 3.57 31.67 -4.25
CA ALA A 160 4.60 30.95 -4.99
C ALA A 160 4.13 29.54 -5.36
N TRP A 161 4.48 29.09 -6.55
CA TRP A 161 4.10 27.74 -7.00
C TRP A 161 5.14 27.15 -7.94
N VAL A 162 5.13 25.82 -8.00
CA VAL A 162 5.75 25.00 -9.03
C VAL A 162 4.67 24.25 -9.79
N GLU A 163 4.82 24.09 -11.09
CA GLU A 163 3.85 23.42 -11.95
C GLU A 163 4.55 22.47 -12.92
N TYR A 164 4.01 21.27 -13.04
CA TYR A 164 4.40 20.28 -14.03
C TYR A 164 3.31 20.16 -15.06
N THR A 165 3.66 20.25 -16.35
CA THR A 165 2.80 19.81 -17.44
C THR A 165 3.25 18.43 -17.85
N VAL A 166 2.35 17.46 -17.71
CA VAL A 166 2.61 16.03 -17.91
C VAL A 166 1.81 15.55 -19.11
N THR A 167 2.48 14.87 -20.06
CA THR A 167 1.82 14.24 -21.21
C THR A 167 1.77 12.73 -20.99
N ALA A 168 0.59 12.16 -20.89
CA ALA A 168 0.39 10.74 -20.65
C ALA A 168 1.01 9.87 -21.74
N SER A 169 1.89 8.95 -21.36
CA SER A 169 2.61 8.05 -22.29
C SER A 169 1.81 6.81 -22.66
N GLY A 170 0.73 6.52 -21.92
CA GLY A 170 -0.21 5.41 -22.14
C GLY A 170 -1.60 5.73 -21.61
N ASP A 171 -2.55 4.82 -21.87
CA ASP A 171 -3.90 4.90 -21.32
C ASP A 171 -3.93 4.33 -19.90
N GLY A 172 -4.62 4.98 -18.97
CA GLY A 172 -4.85 4.43 -17.62
C GLY A 172 -4.76 5.46 -16.49
N PRO A 173 -4.87 4.97 -15.25
CA PRO A 173 -4.68 5.78 -14.05
C PRO A 173 -3.25 6.29 -13.93
N VAL A 174 -3.11 7.58 -13.63
CA VAL A 174 -1.81 8.24 -13.45
C VAL A 174 -1.62 8.60 -11.99
N TYR A 175 -0.40 8.39 -11.53
CA TYR A 175 0.01 8.61 -10.16
C TYR A 175 1.28 9.45 -10.10
N MET A 176 1.45 10.18 -9.00
CA MET A 176 2.63 10.99 -8.70
C MET A 176 3.23 10.58 -7.37
N PHE A 177 4.55 10.69 -7.25
CA PHE A 177 5.24 10.64 -5.97
C PHE A 177 6.39 11.66 -5.95
N LEU A 178 6.49 12.42 -4.86
CA LEU A 178 7.52 13.43 -4.64
C LEU A 178 8.33 13.06 -3.39
N PRO A 179 9.53 12.44 -3.52
CA PRO A 179 10.34 12.05 -2.38
C PRO A 179 10.84 13.27 -1.60
N THR A 180 10.49 13.34 -0.33
CA THR A 180 10.94 14.40 0.59
C THR A 180 11.59 13.82 1.84
N LYS A 181 12.46 14.62 2.47
CA LYS A 181 12.99 14.38 3.82
C LYS A 181 12.43 15.36 4.85
N TYR A 182 11.79 16.43 4.38
CA TYR A 182 11.31 17.53 5.23
C TYR A 182 9.92 17.91 4.80
N GLU A 183 9.00 17.82 5.74
CA GLU A 183 7.62 18.18 5.51
C GLU A 183 7.49 19.70 5.50
N ARG A 184 6.98 20.21 4.41
CA ARG A 184 6.58 21.62 4.24
C ARG A 184 5.30 21.63 3.43
N GLU A 185 4.30 22.27 3.96
CA GLU A 185 2.95 22.22 3.43
C GLU A 185 2.83 22.90 2.07
N THR A 186 2.17 22.20 1.15
CA THR A 186 1.77 22.71 -0.16
C THR A 186 0.30 22.38 -0.44
N GLN A 187 -0.35 23.16 -1.27
CA GLN A 187 -1.64 22.84 -1.85
C GLN A 187 -1.44 22.19 -3.22
N LEU A 188 -2.00 21.00 -3.39
CA LEU A 188 -1.97 20.27 -4.65
C LEU A 188 -3.18 20.62 -5.51
N TYR A 189 -2.93 20.96 -6.78
CA TYR A 189 -3.95 21.19 -7.79
C TYR A 189 -3.66 20.31 -9.01
N VAL A 190 -4.70 19.74 -9.60
CA VAL A 190 -4.64 19.03 -10.89
C VAL A 190 -5.61 19.74 -11.84
N ASN A 191 -5.09 20.28 -12.96
CA ASN A 191 -5.85 21.11 -13.90
C ASN A 191 -6.63 22.25 -13.20
N ASP A 192 -5.96 22.96 -12.29
CA ASP A 192 -6.50 24.04 -11.45
C ASP A 192 -7.59 23.61 -10.44
N ILE A 193 -7.87 22.32 -10.31
CA ILE A 193 -8.78 21.79 -9.30
C ILE A 193 -8.00 21.42 -8.06
N TYR A 194 -8.33 22.03 -6.91
CA TYR A 194 -7.74 21.70 -5.63
C TYR A 194 -8.02 20.25 -5.23
N ARG A 195 -6.98 19.53 -4.82
CA ARG A 195 -7.03 18.09 -4.47
C ARG A 195 -6.78 17.84 -2.97
N GLY A 196 -6.23 18.81 -2.28
CA GLY A 196 -5.85 18.67 -0.88
C GLY A 196 -4.47 19.29 -0.60
N ASN A 197 -4.01 19.17 0.64
CA ASN A 197 -2.66 19.56 1.00
C ASN A 197 -1.73 18.36 0.85
N TYR A 198 -0.55 18.61 0.31
CA TYR A 198 0.52 17.63 0.16
C TYR A 198 1.68 18.00 1.06
N PHE A 199 2.40 17.03 1.64
CA PHE A 199 3.43 17.15 2.66
C PHE A 199 2.93 17.55 4.07
N LEU A 200 1.64 17.80 4.26
CA LEU A 200 1.10 18.10 5.57
C LEU A 200 0.96 16.83 6.42
N TYR A 201 1.50 16.83 7.65
CA TYR A 201 1.44 15.69 8.57
C TYR A 201 1.84 14.36 7.91
N GLU A 202 2.93 14.41 7.12
CA GLU A 202 3.43 13.26 6.35
C GLU A 202 2.47 12.72 5.27
N ASN A 203 1.52 13.52 4.84
CA ASN A 203 0.72 13.23 3.67
C ASN A 203 1.57 13.50 2.42
N HIS A 204 2.48 12.58 2.12
CA HIS A 204 3.34 12.60 0.93
C HIS A 204 3.47 11.18 0.35
N GLY A 205 2.40 10.42 0.44
CA GLY A 205 2.26 9.14 -0.26
C GLY A 205 2.15 9.33 -1.77
N ILE A 206 1.98 8.22 -2.47
CA ILE A 206 1.61 8.24 -3.88
C ILE A 206 0.24 8.94 -4.01
N GLU A 207 0.11 9.84 -4.98
CA GLU A 207 -1.14 10.54 -5.28
C GLU A 207 -1.71 10.12 -6.63
N TYR A 208 -3.00 9.76 -6.64
CA TYR A 208 -3.75 9.53 -7.87
C TYR A 208 -4.16 10.87 -8.50
N LEU A 209 -3.73 11.10 -9.74
CA LEU A 209 -3.94 12.37 -10.45
C LEU A 209 -5.16 12.36 -11.38
N GLY A 210 -5.65 11.19 -11.73
CA GLY A 210 -6.74 10.98 -12.68
C GLY A 210 -6.43 9.88 -13.68
N THR A 211 -7.42 9.52 -14.51
CA THR A 211 -7.26 8.57 -15.62
C THR A 211 -7.18 9.36 -16.92
N TYR A 212 -6.15 9.09 -17.72
CA TYR A 212 -5.85 9.80 -18.96
C TYR A 212 -5.66 8.82 -20.12
N ARG A 213 -5.81 9.33 -21.35
CA ARG A 213 -5.45 8.62 -22.56
C ARG A 213 -4.05 9.01 -23.01
N LYS A 214 -3.39 8.14 -23.72
CA LYS A 214 -2.10 8.44 -24.35
C LYS A 214 -2.18 9.74 -25.17
N GLY A 215 -1.29 10.68 -24.87
CA GLY A 215 -1.20 11.99 -25.51
C GLY A 215 -2.02 13.08 -24.82
N ASP A 216 -2.87 12.76 -23.83
CA ASP A 216 -3.52 13.77 -23.01
C ASP A 216 -2.49 14.51 -22.18
N SER A 217 -2.61 15.84 -22.12
CA SER A 217 -1.77 16.69 -21.27
C SER A 217 -2.58 17.24 -20.11
N PHE A 218 -1.99 17.25 -18.92
CA PHE A 218 -2.58 17.81 -17.72
C PHE A 218 -1.53 18.53 -16.88
N ARG A 219 -1.99 19.41 -15.97
CA ARG A 219 -1.10 20.20 -15.11
C ARG A 219 -1.22 19.75 -13.67
N VAL A 220 -0.07 19.66 -13.00
CA VAL A 220 0.06 19.36 -11.58
C VAL A 220 0.79 20.54 -10.94
N LYS A 221 0.09 21.29 -10.08
CA LYS A 221 0.61 22.48 -9.44
C LYS A 221 0.70 22.29 -7.93
N LEU A 222 1.83 22.68 -7.37
CA LEU A 222 2.05 22.77 -5.93
C LEU A 222 2.20 24.24 -5.56
N LYS A 223 1.21 24.79 -4.86
CA LYS A 223 1.28 26.14 -4.27
C LYS A 223 1.91 26.01 -2.88
N LEU A 224 3.00 26.74 -2.64
CA LEU A 224 3.70 26.73 -1.37
C LEU A 224 2.90 27.50 -0.32
N LEU A 225 2.62 26.86 0.80
CA LEU A 225 2.08 27.51 2.00
C LEU A 225 3.22 28.02 2.90
N ASP A 226 4.30 27.24 3.02
CA ASP A 226 5.54 27.64 3.67
C ASP A 226 6.45 28.45 2.74
N ASP A 227 7.51 29.06 3.29
CA ASP A 227 8.51 29.82 2.52
C ASP A 227 9.35 28.94 1.59
N ALA A 228 9.35 27.64 1.82
CA ALA A 228 10.12 26.69 1.04
C ALA A 228 9.53 25.28 1.10
N VAL A 229 9.83 24.47 0.08
CA VAL A 229 9.53 23.03 0.03
C VAL A 229 10.74 22.29 -0.49
N TYR A 230 10.94 21.07 0.00
CA TYR A 230 12.03 20.18 -0.41
C TYR A 230 11.46 18.87 -0.96
N TYR A 231 11.82 18.53 -2.18
CA TYR A 231 11.74 17.19 -2.76
C TYR A 231 12.80 17.05 -3.86
N THR A 232 13.29 15.83 -4.04
CA THR A 232 14.45 15.61 -4.92
C THR A 232 14.07 15.31 -6.36
N ASN A 233 12.88 14.76 -6.57
CA ASN A 233 12.37 14.36 -7.88
C ASN A 233 10.85 14.53 -7.91
N ALA A 234 10.30 14.61 -9.12
CA ALA A 234 8.87 14.45 -9.37
C ALA A 234 8.70 13.23 -10.28
N TRP A 235 8.17 12.16 -9.74
CA TRP A 235 7.92 10.93 -10.48
C TRP A 235 6.46 10.83 -10.85
N PHE A 236 6.22 10.64 -12.17
CA PHE A 236 4.89 10.40 -12.73
C PHE A 236 4.88 9.04 -13.39
N TYR A 237 3.90 8.22 -13.05
CA TYR A 237 3.72 6.88 -13.58
C TYR A 237 2.27 6.63 -13.93
N TYR A 238 2.02 5.78 -14.93
CA TYR A 238 0.68 5.27 -15.21
C TYR A 238 0.65 3.75 -15.05
N ILE A 239 -0.53 3.21 -14.76
CA ILE A 239 -0.79 1.78 -14.78
C ILE A 239 -1.00 1.34 -16.23
N ASP A 240 -0.13 0.45 -16.71
CA ASP A 240 -0.26 -0.21 -18.00
C ASP A 240 -1.24 -1.38 -17.87
N SER A 241 -2.45 -1.22 -18.39
CA SER A 241 -3.53 -2.21 -18.28
C SER A 241 -3.13 -3.59 -18.78
N ALA A 242 -2.36 -3.67 -19.88
CA ALA A 242 -1.90 -4.96 -20.38
C ALA A 242 -0.91 -5.67 -19.43
N SER A 243 -0.12 -4.91 -18.67
CA SER A 243 0.76 -5.48 -17.63
C SER A 243 -0.04 -5.89 -16.40
N MET A 244 -1.07 -5.12 -16.03
CA MET A 244 -1.99 -5.45 -14.93
C MET A 244 -2.76 -6.73 -15.23
N GLU A 245 -3.35 -6.86 -16.42
CA GLU A 245 -4.01 -8.10 -16.87
C GLU A 245 -3.09 -9.30 -16.86
N ARG A 246 -1.80 -9.14 -17.23
CA ARG A 246 -0.82 -10.25 -17.14
C ARG A 246 -0.52 -10.63 -15.69
N PHE A 247 -0.48 -9.65 -14.80
CA PHE A 247 -0.32 -9.91 -13.37
C PHE A 247 -1.52 -10.68 -12.83
N HIS A 248 -2.74 -10.20 -13.04
CA HIS A 248 -3.97 -10.89 -12.61
C HIS A 248 -4.06 -12.31 -13.19
N SER A 249 -3.83 -12.48 -14.50
CA SER A 249 -3.87 -13.80 -15.13
C SER A 249 -2.84 -14.77 -14.54
N ALA A 250 -1.67 -14.27 -14.13
CA ALA A 250 -0.65 -15.12 -13.49
C ALA A 250 -1.06 -15.50 -12.06
N MET A 251 -1.66 -14.58 -11.32
CA MET A 251 -2.15 -14.86 -9.97
C MET A 251 -3.36 -15.79 -9.98
N ASP A 252 -4.28 -15.63 -10.93
CA ASP A 252 -5.44 -16.53 -11.14
C ASP A 252 -5.00 -17.95 -11.49
N GLU A 253 -4.00 -18.10 -12.39
CA GLU A 253 -3.45 -19.41 -12.74
C GLU A 253 -2.88 -20.10 -11.51
N LEU A 254 -2.14 -19.36 -10.67
CA LEU A 254 -1.52 -19.90 -9.46
C LEU A 254 -2.54 -20.23 -8.37
N ASN A 255 -3.65 -19.50 -8.30
CA ASN A 255 -4.66 -19.59 -7.25
C ASN A 255 -5.98 -20.25 -7.67
N SER A 256 -6.05 -20.86 -8.86
CA SER A 256 -7.28 -21.45 -9.39
C SER A 256 -7.91 -22.52 -8.50
N GLY A 257 -7.11 -23.17 -7.64
CA GLY A 257 -7.54 -24.18 -6.66
C GLY A 257 -7.50 -23.70 -5.21
N THR A 258 -7.34 -22.39 -4.97
CA THR A 258 -7.22 -21.83 -3.62
C THR A 258 -8.57 -21.37 -3.10
N THR A 259 -8.91 -21.76 -1.87
CA THR A 259 -10.13 -21.32 -1.16
C THR A 259 -9.76 -20.91 0.26
N LEU A 260 -10.13 -19.69 0.65
CA LEU A 260 -9.93 -19.18 1.99
C LEU A 260 -11.24 -19.31 2.79
N ALA A 261 -11.17 -19.95 3.96
CA ALA A 261 -12.23 -19.97 4.94
C ALA A 261 -11.74 -19.34 6.25
N ARG A 262 -12.57 -18.49 6.87
CA ARG A 262 -12.30 -17.96 8.21
C ARG A 262 -13.08 -18.79 9.21
N THR A 263 -12.38 -19.62 9.99
CA THR A 263 -13.01 -20.57 10.93
C THR A 263 -13.17 -20.03 12.34
N GLY A 264 -12.66 -18.82 12.63
CA GLY A 264 -12.75 -18.21 13.95
C GLY A 264 -12.18 -16.79 13.98
N GLY A 265 -12.19 -16.17 15.17
CA GLY A 265 -11.65 -14.81 15.34
C GLY A 265 -10.14 -14.70 15.10
N CYS A 266 -9.41 -15.81 15.36
CA CYS A 266 -7.94 -15.85 15.30
C CYS A 266 -7.42 -17.01 14.42
N THR A 267 -8.29 -17.63 13.59
CA THR A 267 -7.93 -18.79 12.77
C THR A 267 -8.30 -18.54 11.32
N LEU A 268 -7.36 -18.75 10.43
CA LEU A 268 -7.54 -18.78 8.99
C LEU A 268 -7.27 -20.20 8.48
N GLU A 269 -8.14 -20.71 7.65
CA GLU A 269 -8.00 -22.00 7.00
C GLU A 269 -8.06 -21.81 5.49
N LEU A 270 -7.09 -22.36 4.78
CA LEU A 270 -7.03 -22.34 3.33
C LEU A 270 -6.96 -23.80 2.83
N THR A 271 -7.67 -24.06 1.76
CA THR A 271 -7.39 -25.22 0.89
C THR A 271 -6.74 -24.71 -0.37
N VAL A 272 -5.60 -25.26 -0.72
CA VAL A 272 -4.83 -24.88 -1.91
C VAL A 272 -4.60 -26.08 -2.80
N ASP A 273 -4.48 -25.87 -4.12
CA ASP A 273 -4.01 -26.85 -5.10
C ASP A 273 -2.80 -26.22 -5.82
N ALA A 274 -1.63 -26.35 -5.20
CA ALA A 274 -0.41 -25.70 -5.68
C ALA A 274 0.09 -26.36 -6.98
N PRO A 275 0.15 -25.64 -8.10
CA PRO A 275 0.56 -26.20 -9.39
C PRO A 275 2.07 -26.51 -9.47
N ARG A 276 2.85 -26.06 -8.51
CA ARG A 276 4.30 -26.25 -8.32
C ARG A 276 4.68 -25.85 -6.90
N ASP A 277 5.93 -26.08 -6.53
CA ASP A 277 6.48 -25.48 -5.30
C ASP A 277 6.34 -23.96 -5.35
N CYS A 278 5.78 -23.37 -4.29
CA CYS A 278 5.45 -21.95 -4.18
C CYS A 278 5.49 -21.48 -2.72
N ALA A 279 4.99 -20.30 -2.44
CA ALA A 279 4.81 -19.78 -1.10
C ALA A 279 3.33 -19.39 -0.89
N LEU A 280 2.79 -19.65 0.29
CA LEU A 280 1.62 -18.92 0.75
C LEU A 280 2.08 -17.54 1.19
N PHE A 281 1.69 -16.53 0.44
CA PHE A 281 1.86 -15.13 0.81
C PHE A 281 0.67 -14.69 1.67
N THR A 282 0.93 -13.94 2.73
CA THR A 282 -0.13 -13.35 3.55
C THR A 282 0.09 -11.85 3.73
N THR A 283 -0.98 -11.11 3.96
CA THR A 283 -0.91 -9.71 4.37
C THR A 283 -0.87 -9.54 5.89
N ILE A 284 -0.53 -10.61 6.59
CA ILE A 284 -0.47 -10.66 8.05
C ILE A 284 0.93 -10.24 8.51
N PRO A 285 1.06 -9.22 9.37
CA PRO A 285 2.34 -8.83 9.93
C PRO A 285 3.00 -10.00 10.69
N ALA A 286 4.31 -10.13 10.50
CA ALA A 286 5.11 -11.16 11.17
C ALA A 286 5.28 -10.80 12.66
N GLU A 287 4.50 -11.45 13.51
CA GLU A 287 4.49 -11.24 14.96
C GLU A 287 4.52 -12.58 15.70
N GLU A 288 5.05 -12.54 16.92
CA GLU A 288 5.02 -13.72 17.80
C GLU A 288 3.58 -14.12 18.15
N GLY A 289 3.33 -15.42 18.20
CA GLY A 289 2.01 -15.98 18.54
C GLY A 289 1.32 -16.66 17.38
N TRP A 290 1.78 -16.47 16.16
CA TRP A 290 1.29 -17.22 15.01
C TRP A 290 1.88 -18.64 14.97
N THR A 291 1.01 -19.63 14.71
CA THR A 291 1.36 -21.01 14.39
C THR A 291 0.76 -21.40 13.07
N VAL A 292 1.46 -22.21 12.31
CA VAL A 292 1.04 -22.70 10.99
C VAL A 292 1.05 -24.22 10.98
N GLN A 293 0.00 -24.80 10.40
CA GLN A 293 -0.08 -26.22 10.10
C GLN A 293 -0.32 -26.40 8.61
N ILE A 294 0.33 -27.40 8.02
CA ILE A 294 0.04 -27.92 6.68
C ILE A 294 -0.37 -29.36 6.87
N ASP A 295 -1.57 -29.73 6.39
CA ASP A 295 -2.16 -31.06 6.49
C ASP A 295 -2.19 -31.64 7.92
N GLY A 296 -2.36 -30.75 8.89
CA GLY A 296 -2.42 -31.08 10.32
C GLY A 296 -1.06 -31.14 11.04
N GLU A 297 0.06 -31.03 10.31
CA GLU A 297 1.40 -31.03 10.90
C GLU A 297 1.91 -29.59 11.08
N TYR A 298 2.48 -29.29 12.27
CA TYR A 298 3.07 -27.97 12.53
C TYR A 298 4.32 -27.77 11.68
N VAL A 299 4.37 -26.63 10.99
CA VAL A 299 5.51 -26.20 10.19
C VAL A 299 6.04 -24.85 10.69
N ASN A 300 7.33 -24.61 10.44
CA ASN A 300 7.87 -23.29 10.62
C ASN A 300 7.37 -22.40 9.47
N TRP A 301 7.04 -21.15 9.81
CA TRP A 301 6.76 -20.14 8.82
C TRP A 301 7.99 -19.24 8.64
N ASP A 302 8.11 -18.68 7.46
CA ASP A 302 9.13 -17.70 7.09
C ASP A 302 8.53 -16.30 7.03
N THR A 303 9.36 -15.33 6.72
CA THR A 303 8.95 -13.95 6.49
C THR A 303 9.30 -13.52 5.08
N CYS A 304 8.62 -12.51 4.59
CA CYS A 304 8.94 -11.84 3.33
C CYS A 304 8.91 -10.32 3.49
N LEU A 305 9.37 -9.61 2.48
CA LEU A 305 9.36 -8.14 2.40
C LEU A 305 10.01 -7.51 3.64
N ASP A 306 11.31 -7.75 3.81
CA ASP A 306 12.10 -7.24 4.95
C ASP A 306 11.56 -7.72 6.31
N GLU A 307 11.18 -8.98 6.39
CA GLU A 307 10.62 -9.61 7.59
C GLU A 307 9.30 -8.96 8.07
N SER A 308 8.55 -8.34 7.17
CA SER A 308 7.33 -7.61 7.53
C SER A 308 6.10 -8.50 7.61
N LEU A 309 5.98 -9.48 6.72
CA LEU A 309 4.78 -10.31 6.56
C LEU A 309 5.11 -11.80 6.70
N ILE A 310 4.11 -12.58 7.10
CA ILE A 310 4.21 -14.04 7.17
C ILE A 310 4.15 -14.63 5.77
N CYS A 311 5.12 -15.49 5.46
CA CYS A 311 5.12 -16.36 4.29
C CYS A 311 5.34 -17.81 4.73
N VAL A 312 4.79 -18.77 3.95
CA VAL A 312 4.93 -20.20 4.25
C VAL A 312 5.31 -20.95 2.99
N PRO A 313 6.43 -21.68 2.95
CA PRO A 313 6.75 -22.56 1.84
C PRO A 313 5.68 -23.63 1.67
N VAL A 314 5.22 -23.83 0.43
CA VAL A 314 4.18 -24.82 0.07
C VAL A 314 4.68 -25.66 -1.09
N SER A 315 4.70 -27.00 -0.92
CA SER A 315 5.05 -27.92 -1.99
C SER A 315 3.96 -28.04 -3.06
N GLU A 316 4.31 -28.55 -4.23
CA GLU A 316 3.32 -28.91 -5.26
C GLU A 316 2.28 -29.88 -4.70
N GLY A 317 1.00 -29.66 -5.02
CA GLY A 317 -0.11 -30.54 -4.65
C GLY A 317 -1.22 -29.85 -3.84
N LYS A 318 -2.13 -30.70 -3.34
CA LYS A 318 -3.27 -30.24 -2.53
C LYS A 318 -2.92 -30.22 -1.06
N HIS A 319 -3.14 -29.09 -0.43
CA HIS A 319 -2.86 -28.89 0.99
C HIS A 319 -4.00 -28.17 1.69
N THR A 320 -4.16 -28.49 2.97
CA THR A 320 -4.95 -27.69 3.92
C THR A 320 -3.99 -26.94 4.84
N ILE A 321 -4.02 -25.62 4.80
CA ILE A 321 -3.13 -24.76 5.58
C ILE A 321 -3.97 -24.03 6.63
N VAL A 322 -3.53 -24.11 7.90
CA VAL A 322 -4.20 -23.43 9.02
C VAL A 322 -3.21 -22.49 9.70
N LEU A 323 -3.56 -21.21 9.74
CA LEU A 323 -2.85 -20.22 10.54
C LEU A 323 -3.69 -19.90 11.78
N ASN A 324 -3.10 -20.00 12.95
CA ASN A 324 -3.77 -19.71 14.20
C ASN A 324 -2.94 -18.75 15.05
N PHE A 325 -3.60 -17.72 15.59
CA PHE A 325 -2.96 -16.72 16.43
C PHE A 325 -3.33 -16.90 17.89
N TYR A 326 -2.31 -16.99 18.73
CA TYR A 326 -2.44 -16.99 20.17
C TYR A 326 -1.48 -15.95 20.76
N PRO A 327 -1.98 -14.86 21.39
CA PRO A 327 -1.11 -13.80 21.87
C PRO A 327 -0.02 -14.29 22.83
N ALA A 328 1.21 -13.89 22.58
CA ALA A 328 2.34 -14.21 23.47
C ALA A 328 2.05 -13.69 24.90
N GLY A 329 2.33 -14.52 25.88
CA GLY A 329 2.11 -14.16 27.29
C GLY A 329 0.66 -14.32 27.81
N LEU A 330 -0.33 -14.58 26.96
CA LEU A 330 -1.73 -14.74 27.41
C LEU A 330 -1.89 -15.88 28.44
N SER A 331 -1.27 -17.04 28.18
CA SER A 331 -1.29 -18.17 29.15
C SER A 331 -0.68 -17.79 30.49
N SER A 332 0.47 -17.16 30.48
CA SER A 332 1.15 -16.71 31.69
C SER A 332 0.34 -15.67 32.45
N GLY A 333 -0.29 -14.73 31.74
CA GLY A 333 -1.18 -13.72 32.31
C GLY A 333 -2.40 -14.35 32.97
N LEU A 334 -3.04 -15.34 32.33
CA LEU A 334 -4.19 -16.07 32.87
C LEU A 334 -3.82 -16.86 34.15
N ILE A 335 -2.66 -17.54 34.17
CA ILE A 335 -2.15 -18.26 35.34
C ILE A 335 -1.93 -17.28 36.50
N LEU A 336 -1.24 -16.16 36.25
CA LEU A 336 -0.97 -15.16 37.30
C LEU A 336 -2.27 -14.54 37.82
N THR A 337 -3.24 -14.28 36.97
CA THR A 337 -4.56 -13.79 37.34
C THR A 337 -5.29 -14.83 38.21
N GLY A 338 -5.24 -16.09 37.81
CA GLY A 338 -5.84 -17.20 38.61
C GLY A 338 -5.21 -17.33 39.99
N ILE A 339 -3.88 -17.24 40.09
CA ILE A 339 -3.14 -17.24 41.37
C ILE A 339 -3.58 -16.04 42.23
N GLY A 340 -3.62 -14.83 41.62
CA GLY A 340 -4.06 -13.62 42.33
C GLY A 340 -5.49 -13.72 42.89
N MET A 341 -6.42 -14.26 42.10
CA MET A 341 -7.80 -14.50 42.56
C MET A 341 -7.87 -15.51 43.68
N MET A 342 -7.07 -16.60 43.65
CA MET A 342 -7.03 -17.59 44.75
C MET A 342 -6.49 -16.99 46.05
N ILE A 343 -5.47 -16.13 45.98
CA ILE A 343 -4.93 -15.44 47.16
C ILE A 343 -6.01 -14.52 47.77
N LEU A 344 -6.70 -13.74 46.94
CA LEU A 344 -7.77 -12.83 47.40
C LEU A 344 -8.94 -13.57 48.00
N ALA A 345 -9.32 -14.72 47.47
CA ALA A 345 -10.43 -15.53 48.00
C ALA A 345 -10.06 -16.31 49.29
N GLY A 346 -8.76 -16.51 49.55
CA GLY A 346 -8.25 -17.17 50.76
C GLY A 346 -7.93 -16.21 51.90
N MET A 347 -8.04 -14.89 51.68
CA MET A 347 -7.95 -13.85 52.71
C MET A 347 -9.35 -13.50 53.27
#